data_ff321905a78096f9da6872ea7b850a38
#
_entry.id   ff321905a78096f9da6872ea7b850a38
#
_cell.length_a   1.000
_cell.length_b   1.000
_cell.length_c   1.000
_cell.angle_alpha   90.00
_cell.angle_beta   90.00
_cell.angle_gamma   90.00
#
_symmetry.space_group_name_H-M   'P 1'
#
loop_
_entity.id
_entity.type
_entity.pdbx_description
1 polymer ?
#
loop_
_entity_poly.entity_id
_entity_poly.type
_entity_poly.pdbx_seq_one_letter_code
_entity_poly.pdbx_strand_id
1 'polypeptide(L)'
;ATLRHGDINPATNGELKHADILFTKEDKAAMFAAAMKGGSLKVAFEEACLKHGVSPMDVLFPEYRALDNMPQFNSRRMEWVQPFLNGLSHSPFSRVKSIVADITMDEARAKGYVKGNIKREEWFSVSKRFTTPTTIYKKQQLDRDDIIDITDFDIIAWVKAEMDLMLKEELARAILIGDGRDIADQDKIKDPGNANSGDGLRSIVNEHELYKTDVNINLTATPEWENVVEGVLAAMEFYKGTGTPTFYTTWQNLTKMLLIKDGFQRRLYPTKADLAAAMNVADIVPVEVFESPTAPTNLIGIIVNPADYNVGADKGGEVNLFDFFDIDYNQYKYLIETRLSGAMTKVKGALAIWSVPSTDTAVTPTAPTFDPATGIVTVTAQTGIVWKDGNGNTLTAGAQAAIAKDASITIVATPASGYYIPTSGDRTAYWNFVRPNPTGTNSNS
;
A
#
# COMPACT_ATOMS: atom_id res chain seq x y z
N ALA A 1 -20.35 51.51 -11.27
CA ALA A 1 -18.96 51.28 -10.89
C ALA A 1 -18.96 50.88 -9.42
N THR A 2 -18.51 49.70 -9.08
CA THR A 2 -18.37 49.21 -7.70
C THR A 2 -17.17 49.95 -7.10
N LEU A 3 -17.44 50.81 -6.12
CA LEU A 3 -16.40 51.47 -5.32
C LEU A 3 -15.62 50.38 -4.54
N ARG A 4 -14.28 50.50 -4.53
CA ARG A 4 -13.40 49.56 -3.87
C ARG A 4 -12.84 50.16 -2.59
N HIS A 5 -12.38 49.31 -1.65
CA HIS A 5 -11.62 49.78 -0.48
C HIS A 5 -10.40 50.57 -0.95
N GLY A 6 -10.16 51.73 -0.32
CA GLY A 6 -9.11 52.65 -0.75
C GLY A 6 -9.56 53.72 -1.75
N ASP A 7 -10.74 53.60 -2.34
CA ASP A 7 -11.29 54.68 -3.18
C ASP A 7 -11.68 55.87 -2.28
N ILE A 8 -11.55 57.07 -2.86
CA ILE A 8 -11.93 58.28 -2.13
C ILE A 8 -13.45 58.43 -2.17
N ASN A 9 -14.06 58.59 -1.00
CA ASN A 9 -15.50 58.92 -0.92
C ASN A 9 -15.76 60.31 -1.43
N PRO A 10 -16.50 60.50 -2.53
CA PRO A 10 -16.76 61.82 -3.11
C PRO A 10 -17.58 62.72 -2.19
N ALA A 11 -18.29 62.17 -1.20
CA ALA A 11 -19.10 62.96 -0.27
C ALA A 11 -18.31 63.50 0.95
N THR A 12 -17.24 62.80 1.36
CA THR A 12 -16.49 63.15 2.57
C THR A 12 -15.02 63.42 2.32
N ASN A 13 -14.56 63.28 1.09
CA ASN A 13 -13.17 63.39 0.64
C ASN A 13 -12.17 62.57 1.50
N GLY A 14 -12.67 61.53 2.17
CA GLY A 14 -11.89 60.57 2.97
C GLY A 14 -11.83 59.20 2.30
N GLU A 15 -10.83 58.43 2.72
CA GLU A 15 -10.68 57.06 2.24
C GLU A 15 -11.87 56.20 2.68
N LEU A 16 -12.45 55.47 1.73
CA LEU A 16 -13.60 54.60 1.97
C LEU A 16 -13.17 53.39 2.80
N LYS A 17 -13.81 53.21 3.93
CA LYS A 17 -13.69 51.99 4.75
C LYS A 17 -14.74 50.97 4.32
N HIS A 18 -14.46 49.70 4.51
CA HIS A 18 -15.25 48.58 4.02
C HIS A 18 -16.75 48.69 4.20
N ALA A 19 -17.17 48.97 5.44
CA ALA A 19 -18.58 48.98 5.80
C ALA A 19 -19.37 50.18 5.21
N ASP A 20 -18.67 51.23 4.78
CA ASP A 20 -19.29 52.42 4.27
C ASP A 20 -19.48 52.42 2.74
N ILE A 21 -18.80 51.52 2.06
CA ILE A 21 -18.82 51.38 0.62
C ILE A 21 -20.07 50.66 0.11
N LEU A 22 -20.50 49.61 0.87
CA LEU A 22 -21.47 48.64 0.41
C LEU A 22 -22.84 48.80 1.07
N PHE A 23 -22.90 49.25 2.32
CA PHE A 23 -24.15 49.32 3.05
C PHE A 23 -24.47 50.78 3.42
N THR A 24 -25.64 51.23 3.00
CA THR A 24 -26.18 52.52 3.42
C THR A 24 -26.59 52.44 4.90
N LYS A 25 -26.80 53.61 5.53
CA LYS A 25 -27.34 53.67 6.92
C LYS A 25 -28.67 52.91 7.03
N GLU A 26 -29.48 52.96 5.96
CA GLU A 26 -30.76 52.26 5.89
C GLU A 26 -30.61 50.74 5.83
N ASP A 27 -29.64 50.24 5.06
CA ASP A 27 -29.34 48.79 5.01
C ASP A 27 -28.83 48.27 6.33
N LYS A 28 -27.93 49.02 6.99
CA LYS A 28 -27.45 48.67 8.36
C LYS A 28 -28.60 48.64 9.37
N ALA A 29 -29.51 49.62 9.33
CA ALA A 29 -30.67 49.67 10.21
C ALA A 29 -31.64 48.51 9.92
N ALA A 30 -31.83 48.14 8.64
CA ALA A 30 -32.67 47.00 8.25
C ALA A 30 -32.08 45.64 8.72
N MET A 31 -30.75 45.47 8.64
CA MET A 31 -30.07 44.28 9.13
C MET A 31 -30.26 44.12 10.64
N PHE A 32 -30.05 45.20 11.41
CA PHE A 32 -30.28 45.19 12.87
C PHE A 32 -31.76 44.93 13.21
N ALA A 33 -32.68 45.54 12.47
CA ALA A 33 -34.11 45.33 12.71
C ALA A 33 -34.57 43.87 12.39
N ALA A 34 -33.97 43.26 11.35
CA ALA A 34 -34.21 41.84 11.01
C ALA A 34 -33.64 40.92 12.11
N ALA A 35 -32.44 41.20 12.61
CA ALA A 35 -31.84 40.43 13.69
C ALA A 35 -32.66 40.54 15.01
N MET A 36 -33.18 41.73 15.31
CA MET A 36 -34.03 41.94 16.50
C MET A 36 -35.38 41.24 16.46
N LYS A 37 -35.89 40.93 15.24
CA LYS A 37 -37.16 40.16 15.05
C LYS A 37 -37.00 38.66 15.17
N GLY A 38 -35.88 38.17 15.66
CA GLY A 38 -35.60 36.75 15.88
C GLY A 38 -34.92 36.08 14.69
N GLY A 39 -34.42 36.85 13.73
CA GLY A 39 -33.56 36.37 12.66
C GLY A 39 -32.07 36.41 13.09
N SER A 40 -31.25 35.56 12.49
CA SER A 40 -29.81 35.61 12.67
C SER A 40 -29.23 36.84 11.97
N LEU A 41 -28.34 37.58 12.66
CA LEU A 41 -27.61 38.70 12.06
C LEU A 41 -26.80 38.25 10.82
N LYS A 42 -26.30 37.04 10.84
CA LYS A 42 -25.59 36.39 9.72
C LYS A 42 -26.49 36.30 8.46
N VAL A 43 -27.69 35.78 8.60
CA VAL A 43 -28.65 35.65 7.48
C VAL A 43 -29.04 37.02 6.92
N ALA A 44 -29.31 38.00 7.79
CA ALA A 44 -29.62 39.37 7.39
C ALA A 44 -28.45 40.06 6.65
N PHE A 45 -27.24 39.78 7.05
CA PHE A 45 -26.00 40.25 6.40
C PHE A 45 -25.82 39.57 5.03
N GLU A 46 -26.01 38.28 4.93
CA GLU A 46 -25.93 37.52 3.67
C GLU A 46 -26.99 37.98 2.66
N GLU A 47 -28.22 38.20 3.12
CA GLU A 47 -29.28 38.77 2.28
C GLU A 47 -28.97 40.17 1.76
N ALA A 48 -28.38 41.02 2.62
CA ALA A 48 -27.94 42.35 2.24
C ALA A 48 -26.80 42.30 1.20
N CYS A 49 -25.84 41.40 1.38
CA CYS A 49 -24.75 41.16 0.41
C CYS A 49 -25.30 40.69 -0.94
N LEU A 50 -26.24 39.73 -0.94
CA LEU A 50 -26.90 39.24 -2.16
C LEU A 50 -27.68 40.35 -2.88
N LYS A 51 -28.37 41.21 -2.14
CA LYS A 51 -29.08 42.37 -2.69
C LYS A 51 -28.16 43.34 -3.42
N HIS A 52 -26.95 43.49 -2.92
CA HIS A 52 -25.93 44.36 -3.56
C HIS A 52 -25.03 43.61 -4.54
N GLY A 53 -25.25 42.32 -4.78
CA GLY A 53 -24.48 41.50 -5.73
C GLY A 53 -23.01 41.26 -5.30
N VAL A 54 -22.75 41.25 -3.99
CA VAL A 54 -21.42 41.11 -3.43
C VAL A 54 -21.38 39.84 -2.55
N SER A 55 -20.28 39.12 -2.64
CA SER A 55 -20.08 37.97 -1.74
C SER A 55 -19.84 38.44 -0.30
N PRO A 56 -20.45 37.81 0.73
CA PRO A 56 -20.17 38.09 2.13
C PRO A 56 -18.66 38.04 2.46
N MET A 57 -17.91 37.15 1.84
CA MET A 57 -16.45 37.01 1.98
C MET A 57 -15.71 38.27 1.47
N ASP A 58 -16.16 38.87 0.39
CA ASP A 58 -15.55 40.07 -0.18
C ASP A 58 -15.71 41.31 0.74
N VAL A 59 -16.71 41.28 1.61
CA VAL A 59 -16.98 42.38 2.54
C VAL A 59 -16.19 42.23 3.83
N LEU A 60 -16.11 40.99 4.33
CA LEU A 60 -15.43 40.68 5.60
C LEU A 60 -13.91 40.62 5.42
N PHE A 61 -13.46 40.16 4.28
CA PHE A 61 -12.04 39.98 3.99
C PHE A 61 -11.71 40.57 2.60
N PRO A 62 -11.50 41.86 2.49
CA PRO A 62 -11.19 42.50 1.20
C PRO A 62 -9.84 42.08 0.62
N GLU A 63 -8.93 41.68 1.48
CA GLU A 63 -7.62 41.12 1.12
C GLU A 63 -7.77 39.74 0.44
N TYR A 64 -8.91 39.09 0.62
CA TYR A 64 -9.24 37.85 -0.06
C TYR A 64 -9.22 37.98 -1.59
N ARG A 65 -9.60 39.15 -2.15
CA ARG A 65 -9.49 39.44 -3.59
C ARG A 65 -8.13 39.96 -4.02
N ALA A 66 -7.38 40.47 -3.10
CA ALA A 66 -6.13 41.13 -3.42
C ALA A 66 -4.99 40.13 -3.55
N LEU A 67 -5.22 38.90 -3.81
CA LEU A 67 -4.14 37.94 -4.05
C LEU A 67 -4.45 36.54 -3.54
N ASP A 68 -4.02 35.64 -4.15
CA ASP A 68 -3.20 34.47 -3.76
C ASP A 68 -3.14 34.12 -2.23
N ASN A 69 -3.88 34.79 -1.37
CA ASN A 69 -4.00 34.55 0.06
C ASN A 69 -5.21 33.66 0.42
N MET A 70 -5.72 32.92 -0.58
CA MET A 70 -6.53 31.76 -0.22
C MET A 70 -5.66 30.79 0.57
N PRO A 71 -6.08 30.36 1.76
CA PRO A 71 -5.35 29.32 2.46
C PRO A 71 -5.28 28.11 1.55
N GLN A 72 -4.11 27.92 0.95
CA GLN A 72 -3.83 26.73 0.14
C GLN A 72 -3.51 25.62 1.11
N PHE A 73 -4.42 24.69 1.24
CA PHE A 73 -4.15 23.46 1.95
C PHE A 73 -3.19 22.62 1.09
N ASN A 74 -1.92 22.65 1.44
CA ASN A 74 -0.92 21.83 0.80
C ASN A 74 -1.07 20.39 1.30
N SER A 75 -1.70 19.55 0.51
CA SER A 75 -1.67 18.11 0.75
C SER A 75 -0.30 17.55 0.38
N ARG A 76 0.10 16.46 1.06
CA ARG A 76 1.31 15.71 0.71
C ARG A 76 1.19 15.16 -0.70
N ARG A 77 2.32 14.80 -1.31
CA ARG A 77 2.33 14.14 -2.62
C ARG A 77 1.73 12.74 -2.51
N MET A 78 0.52 12.58 -3.01
CA MET A 78 -0.22 11.31 -3.00
C MET A 78 -0.60 10.87 -4.42
N GLU A 79 0.08 11.40 -5.43
CA GLU A 79 -0.22 11.15 -6.84
C GLU A 79 -0.13 9.66 -7.21
N TRP A 80 0.68 8.91 -6.49
CA TRP A 80 0.88 7.47 -6.71
C TRP A 80 -0.24 6.59 -6.15
N VAL A 81 -0.97 7.07 -5.11
CA VAL A 81 -1.94 6.27 -4.35
C VAL A 81 -3.12 5.84 -5.21
N GLN A 82 -3.75 6.78 -5.89
CA GLN A 82 -4.96 6.49 -6.67
C GLN A 82 -4.68 5.58 -7.87
N PRO A 83 -3.63 5.79 -8.68
CA PRO A 83 -3.27 4.86 -9.76
C PRO A 83 -2.93 3.45 -9.24
N PHE A 84 -2.25 3.35 -8.09
CA PHE A 84 -1.93 2.07 -7.47
C PHE A 84 -3.20 1.32 -7.06
N LEU A 85 -4.10 1.96 -6.30
CA LEU A 85 -5.34 1.35 -5.85
C LEU A 85 -6.28 0.97 -7.00
N ASN A 86 -6.35 1.80 -8.03
CA ASN A 86 -7.15 1.50 -9.23
C ASN A 86 -6.58 0.34 -10.04
N GLY A 87 -5.28 0.09 -9.94
CA GLY A 87 -4.63 -1.03 -10.62
C GLY A 87 -4.85 -2.40 -9.95
N LEU A 88 -5.34 -2.42 -8.70
CA LEU A 88 -5.58 -3.66 -7.97
C LEU A 88 -6.74 -4.45 -8.57
N SER A 89 -6.66 -5.78 -8.45
CA SER A 89 -7.80 -6.65 -8.76
C SER A 89 -8.80 -6.61 -7.62
N HIS A 90 -10.08 -6.53 -7.94
CA HIS A 90 -11.15 -6.49 -6.96
C HIS A 90 -12.00 -7.75 -7.01
N SER A 91 -12.21 -8.38 -5.85
CA SER A 91 -13.14 -9.50 -5.69
C SER A 91 -14.50 -8.97 -5.16
N PRO A 92 -15.63 -9.43 -5.71
CA PRO A 92 -16.95 -9.06 -5.18
C PRO A 92 -17.24 -9.69 -3.80
N PHE A 93 -16.34 -10.52 -3.31
CA PHE A 93 -16.46 -11.18 -2.01
C PHE A 93 -15.47 -10.58 -1.02
N SER A 94 -15.88 -10.46 0.23
CA SER A 94 -15.04 -9.93 1.32
C SER A 94 -13.79 -10.78 1.62
N ARG A 95 -13.77 -12.03 1.16
CA ARG A 95 -12.64 -12.95 1.33
C ARG A 95 -12.02 -13.28 -0.01
N VAL A 96 -10.72 -13.07 -0.12
CA VAL A 96 -9.95 -13.56 -1.26
C VAL A 96 -9.69 -15.05 -1.04
N LYS A 97 -10.09 -15.87 -2.00
CA LYS A 97 -9.81 -17.30 -2.04
C LYS A 97 -8.99 -17.59 -3.29
N SER A 98 -7.80 -18.10 -3.10
CA SER A 98 -6.95 -18.52 -4.20
C SER A 98 -6.56 -20.00 -4.03
N ILE A 99 -6.55 -20.73 -5.13
CA ILE A 99 -6.07 -22.11 -5.20
C ILE A 99 -4.94 -22.11 -6.20
N VAL A 100 -3.73 -22.45 -5.75
CA VAL A 100 -2.56 -22.56 -6.59
C VAL A 100 -2.14 -24.02 -6.65
N ALA A 101 -2.00 -24.56 -7.84
CA ALA A 101 -1.39 -25.85 -8.05
C ALA A 101 0.12 -25.65 -8.23
N ASP A 102 0.91 -26.33 -7.39
CA ASP A 102 2.36 -26.40 -7.54
C ASP A 102 2.66 -27.45 -8.60
N ILE A 103 2.73 -27.02 -9.86
CA ILE A 103 3.03 -27.86 -11.01
C ILE A 103 4.35 -27.42 -11.59
N THR A 104 5.33 -28.30 -11.59
CA THR A 104 6.60 -28.04 -12.28
C THR A 104 6.40 -28.09 -13.80
N MET A 105 7.35 -27.49 -14.56
CA MET A 105 7.28 -27.46 -16.01
C MET A 105 7.28 -28.87 -16.62
N ASP A 106 7.93 -29.84 -15.98
CA ASP A 106 7.96 -31.22 -16.41
C ASP A 106 6.67 -31.95 -16.09
N GLU A 107 6.04 -31.69 -14.97
CA GLU A 107 4.72 -32.22 -14.58
C GLU A 107 3.58 -31.67 -15.44
N ALA A 108 3.74 -30.44 -15.95
CA ALA A 108 2.77 -29.81 -16.84
C ALA A 108 2.79 -30.43 -18.27
N ARG A 109 3.79 -31.26 -18.62
CA ARG A 109 3.90 -31.87 -19.96
C ARG A 109 2.93 -33.01 -20.12
N ALA A 110 2.06 -32.89 -21.12
CA ALA A 110 1.20 -33.97 -21.53
C ALA A 110 2.03 -35.18 -22.07
N LYS A 111 1.65 -36.38 -21.68
CA LYS A 111 2.31 -37.64 -22.09
C LYS A 111 1.62 -38.27 -23.27
N GLY A 112 2.40 -38.79 -24.23
CA GLY A 112 1.90 -39.58 -25.33
C GLY A 112 1.37 -40.94 -24.85
N TYR A 113 0.32 -41.45 -25.51
CA TYR A 113 -0.23 -42.78 -25.26
C TYR A 113 0.13 -43.73 -26.38
N VAL A 114 0.72 -44.85 -26.00
CA VAL A 114 0.94 -45.99 -26.92
C VAL A 114 -0.10 -47.06 -26.61
N LYS A 115 -0.80 -47.55 -27.63
CA LYS A 115 -1.87 -48.56 -27.47
C LYS A 115 -1.33 -49.78 -26.70
N GLY A 116 -2.00 -50.14 -25.62
CA GLY A 116 -1.63 -51.25 -24.74
C GLY A 116 -0.85 -50.89 -23.49
N ASN A 117 -0.40 -49.64 -23.33
CA ASN A 117 0.28 -49.19 -22.12
C ASN A 117 -0.70 -48.60 -21.10
N ILE A 118 -0.32 -48.68 -19.82
CA ILE A 118 -1.08 -48.06 -18.74
C ILE A 118 -0.81 -46.55 -18.77
N LYS A 119 -1.88 -45.74 -18.72
CA LYS A 119 -1.77 -44.31 -18.49
C LYS A 119 -1.36 -44.07 -17.05
N ARG A 120 -0.22 -43.39 -16.83
CA ARG A 120 0.25 -43.05 -15.49
C ARG A 120 -0.49 -41.84 -14.97
N GLU A 121 -1.00 -41.96 -13.76
CA GLU A 121 -1.61 -40.87 -13.03
C GLU A 121 -0.49 -39.97 -12.41
N GLU A 122 -0.71 -38.69 -12.40
CA GLU A 122 0.16 -37.73 -11.79
C GLU A 122 -0.60 -37.00 -10.68
N TRP A 123 0.08 -36.75 -9.59
CA TRP A 123 -0.45 -36.04 -8.44
C TRP A 123 0.20 -34.65 -8.38
N PHE A 124 -0.59 -33.61 -8.18
CA PHE A 124 -0.10 -32.28 -7.92
C PHE A 124 -0.62 -31.76 -6.59
N SER A 125 0.19 -30.95 -5.91
CA SER A 125 -0.22 -30.35 -4.68
C SER A 125 -1.05 -29.08 -4.96
N VAL A 126 -2.07 -28.88 -4.15
CA VAL A 126 -2.93 -27.71 -4.21
C VAL A 126 -2.78 -26.92 -2.92
N SER A 127 -2.19 -25.74 -3.03
CA SER A 127 -2.14 -24.78 -1.91
C SER A 127 -3.39 -23.91 -1.93
N LYS A 128 -4.11 -23.91 -0.82
CA LYS A 128 -5.31 -23.08 -0.63
C LYS A 128 -4.94 -21.86 0.19
N ARG A 129 -5.36 -20.69 -0.30
CA ARG A 129 -5.16 -19.43 0.38
C ARG A 129 -6.49 -18.78 0.73
N PHE A 130 -6.62 -18.32 1.96
CA PHE A 130 -7.79 -17.60 2.45
C PHE A 130 -7.35 -16.33 3.16
N THR A 131 -8.15 -15.28 3.01
CA THR A 131 -8.00 -14.04 3.77
C THR A 131 -9.23 -13.81 4.64
N THR A 132 -9.07 -13.05 5.72
CA THR A 132 -10.16 -12.66 6.60
C THR A 132 -10.32 -11.14 6.53
N PRO A 133 -11.54 -10.61 6.32
CA PRO A 133 -11.74 -9.17 6.23
C PRO A 133 -11.50 -8.48 7.56
N THR A 134 -10.79 -7.36 7.50
CA THR A 134 -10.44 -6.50 8.62
C THR A 134 -11.02 -5.11 8.41
N THR A 135 -11.50 -4.47 9.46
CA THR A 135 -11.98 -3.08 9.42
C THR A 135 -10.82 -2.13 9.61
N ILE A 136 -10.70 -1.17 8.71
CA ILE A 136 -9.71 -0.11 8.75
C ILE A 136 -10.46 1.21 8.86
N TYR A 137 -10.06 2.06 9.79
CA TYR A 137 -10.74 3.31 10.05
C TYR A 137 -9.77 4.47 10.27
N LYS A 138 -10.29 5.66 10.02
CA LYS A 138 -9.68 6.93 10.42
C LYS A 138 -10.71 7.75 11.17
N LYS A 139 -10.36 8.21 12.37
CA LYS A 139 -11.22 9.06 13.19
C LYS A 139 -10.54 10.38 13.45
N GLN A 140 -11.27 11.48 13.27
CA GLN A 140 -10.82 12.81 13.62
C GLN A 140 -11.88 13.53 14.45
N GLN A 141 -11.42 14.45 15.29
CA GLN A 141 -12.27 15.32 16.07
C GLN A 141 -11.85 16.78 15.83
N LEU A 142 -12.84 17.66 15.77
CA LEU A 142 -12.65 19.09 15.63
C LEU A 142 -13.47 19.79 16.74
N ASP A 143 -12.86 20.75 17.38
CA ASP A 143 -13.58 21.57 18.33
C ASP A 143 -14.58 22.46 17.58
N ARG A 144 -15.75 22.67 18.17
CA ARG A 144 -16.78 23.50 17.56
C ARG A 144 -16.36 24.97 17.46
N ASP A 145 -15.62 25.44 18.46
CA ASP A 145 -15.21 26.84 18.50
C ASP A 145 -14.18 27.11 17.40
N ASP A 146 -13.26 26.17 17.14
CA ASP A 146 -12.30 26.26 16.03
C ASP A 146 -13.02 26.31 14.66
N ILE A 147 -14.13 25.58 14.54
CA ILE A 147 -14.93 25.58 13.29
C ILE A 147 -15.68 26.92 13.12
N ILE A 148 -16.11 27.54 14.19
CA ILE A 148 -16.84 28.82 14.14
C ILE A 148 -15.89 29.97 13.82
N ASP A 149 -14.68 29.93 14.34
CA ASP A 149 -13.66 30.97 14.15
C ASP A 149 -13.08 30.98 12.73
N ILE A 150 -13.08 29.86 12.07
CA ILE A 150 -12.59 29.71 10.70
C ILE A 150 -13.81 29.41 9.82
N THR A 151 -14.32 30.37 9.06
CA THR A 151 -15.50 30.31 8.19
C THR A 151 -15.85 28.91 7.62
N ASP A 152 -16.57 28.27 8.29
CA ASP A 152 -17.34 27.04 8.46
C ASP A 152 -17.36 25.97 7.37
N PHE A 153 -17.65 26.28 6.14
CA PHE A 153 -18.08 25.24 5.20
C PHE A 153 -16.91 24.55 4.52
N ASP A 154 -15.84 25.25 4.25
CA ASP A 154 -14.72 24.72 3.47
C ASP A 154 -13.82 23.79 4.30
N ILE A 155 -13.73 23.99 5.61
CA ILE A 155 -12.90 23.16 6.50
C ILE A 155 -13.48 21.77 6.67
N ILE A 156 -14.78 21.64 6.85
CA ILE A 156 -15.41 20.32 7.02
C ILE A 156 -15.29 19.53 5.73
N ALA A 157 -15.49 20.16 4.58
CA ALA A 157 -15.32 19.51 3.29
C ALA A 157 -13.85 19.09 3.07
N TRP A 158 -12.91 19.96 3.42
CA TRP A 158 -11.49 19.66 3.35
C TRP A 158 -11.09 18.52 4.28
N VAL A 159 -11.50 18.54 5.55
CA VAL A 159 -11.21 17.46 6.52
C VAL A 159 -11.73 16.13 6.03
N LYS A 160 -12.95 16.08 5.49
CA LYS A 160 -13.52 14.85 4.92
C LYS A 160 -12.71 14.35 3.73
N ALA A 161 -12.29 15.24 2.84
CA ALA A 161 -11.46 14.90 1.69
C ALA A 161 -10.07 14.42 2.11
N GLU A 162 -9.45 15.08 3.10
CA GLU A 162 -8.15 14.68 3.62
C GLU A 162 -8.21 13.35 4.37
N MET A 163 -9.28 13.08 5.13
CA MET A 163 -9.50 11.78 5.78
C MET A 163 -9.61 10.63 4.76
N ASP A 164 -10.28 10.85 3.63
CA ASP A 164 -10.39 9.87 2.55
C ASP A 164 -9.01 9.60 1.92
N LEU A 165 -8.23 10.65 1.66
CA LEU A 165 -6.86 10.52 1.16
C LEU A 165 -5.96 9.78 2.14
N MET A 166 -6.03 10.10 3.44
CA MET A 166 -5.27 9.40 4.50
C MET A 166 -5.65 7.93 4.60
N LEU A 167 -6.93 7.59 4.48
CA LEU A 167 -7.39 6.21 4.48
C LEU A 167 -6.83 5.44 3.27
N LYS A 168 -6.91 6.03 2.09
CA LYS A 168 -6.37 5.44 0.84
C LYS A 168 -4.85 5.27 0.89
N GLU A 169 -4.13 6.25 1.44
CA GLU A 169 -2.68 6.15 1.64
C GLU A 169 -2.32 5.00 2.58
N GLU A 170 -3.00 4.89 3.73
CA GLU A 170 -2.75 3.80 4.67
C GLU A 170 -3.09 2.44 4.08
N LEU A 171 -4.14 2.34 3.24
CA LEU A 171 -4.46 1.13 2.49
C LEU A 171 -3.34 0.75 1.52
N ALA A 172 -2.88 1.69 0.71
CA ALA A 172 -1.81 1.47 -0.24
C ALA A 172 -0.49 1.10 0.47
N ARG A 173 -0.20 1.76 1.59
CA ARG A 173 0.93 1.43 2.47
C ARG A 173 0.83 0.03 3.03
N ALA A 174 -0.30 -0.34 3.63
CA ALA A 174 -0.52 -1.66 4.21
C ALA A 174 -0.37 -2.77 3.16
N ILE A 175 -0.77 -2.52 1.91
CA ILE A 175 -0.59 -3.46 0.80
C ILE A 175 0.88 -3.59 0.40
N LEU A 176 1.62 -2.49 0.29
CA LEU A 176 3.01 -2.51 -0.16
C LEU A 176 3.95 -3.05 0.93
N ILE A 177 4.00 -2.39 2.09
CA ILE A 177 5.01 -2.64 3.13
C ILE A 177 4.42 -3.07 4.48
N GLY A 178 3.10 -3.05 4.63
CA GLY A 178 2.44 -3.23 5.91
C GLY A 178 2.26 -1.91 6.66
N ASP A 179 1.49 -1.93 7.74
CA ASP A 179 1.20 -0.76 8.57
C ASP A 179 2.37 -0.33 9.48
N GLY A 180 3.41 -1.15 9.57
CA GLY A 180 4.61 -0.88 10.37
C GLY A 180 4.40 -0.90 11.89
N ARG A 181 3.21 -1.27 12.37
CA ARG A 181 2.89 -1.36 13.79
C ARG A 181 3.25 -2.73 14.36
N ASP A 182 3.57 -2.77 15.65
CA ASP A 182 3.82 -4.03 16.36
C ASP A 182 2.53 -4.86 16.48
N ILE A 183 2.67 -6.19 16.55
CA ILE A 183 1.54 -7.11 16.68
C ILE A 183 0.74 -6.89 17.97
N ALA A 184 1.37 -6.38 19.02
CA ALA A 184 0.74 -6.04 20.28
C ALA A 184 -0.04 -4.73 20.25
N ASP A 185 0.19 -3.88 19.25
CA ASP A 185 -0.49 -2.60 19.09
C ASP A 185 -2.00 -2.81 18.85
N GLN A 186 -2.83 -2.02 19.50
CA GLN A 186 -4.30 -2.07 19.36
C GLN A 186 -4.75 -1.52 18.01
N ASP A 187 -3.99 -0.58 17.44
CA ASP A 187 -4.30 0.06 16.17
C ASP A 187 -3.72 -0.66 14.95
N LYS A 188 -3.06 -1.82 15.18
CA LYS A 188 -2.57 -2.64 14.07
C LYS A 188 -3.71 -3.20 13.23
N ILE A 189 -3.54 -3.17 11.92
CA ILE A 189 -4.44 -3.83 10.96
C ILE A 189 -4.23 -5.35 11.06
N LYS A 190 -4.96 -6.00 11.98
CA LYS A 190 -4.82 -7.43 12.30
C LYS A 190 -5.72 -8.30 11.46
N ASP A 191 -5.23 -9.50 11.13
CA ASP A 191 -6.09 -10.58 10.63
C ASP A 191 -6.84 -11.23 11.80
N PRO A 192 -8.16 -11.07 11.92
CA PRO A 192 -8.92 -11.67 13.01
C PRO A 192 -8.97 -13.21 12.93
N GLY A 193 -8.63 -13.80 11.78
CA GLY A 193 -8.53 -15.25 11.60
C GLY A 193 -7.18 -15.84 11.98
N ASN A 194 -6.13 -15.03 12.14
CA ASN A 194 -4.79 -15.47 12.50
C ASN A 194 -4.06 -14.43 13.35
N ALA A 195 -4.23 -14.52 14.65
CA ALA A 195 -3.64 -13.60 15.62
C ALA A 195 -2.09 -13.56 15.57
N ASN A 196 -1.44 -14.58 15.02
CA ASN A 196 0.02 -14.70 14.96
C ASN A 196 0.63 -14.20 13.64
N SER A 197 -0.15 -14.07 12.56
CA SER A 197 0.36 -13.59 11.28
C SER A 197 0.38 -12.06 11.16
N GLY A 198 -0.28 -11.40 12.06
CA GLY A 198 -0.20 -9.97 12.25
C GLY A 198 -0.93 -9.10 11.24
N ASP A 199 -0.91 -9.38 9.97
CA ASP A 199 -1.39 -8.47 8.93
C ASP A 199 -2.77 -8.87 8.39
N GLY A 200 -3.79 -8.03 8.59
CA GLY A 200 -5.13 -8.20 8.05
C GLY A 200 -5.18 -7.96 6.52
N LEU A 201 -4.33 -7.05 6.05
CA LEU A 201 -3.92 -6.95 4.66
C LEU A 201 -2.52 -7.56 4.55
N ARG A 202 -2.36 -8.60 3.74
CA ARG A 202 -1.04 -9.22 3.56
C ARG A 202 -0.17 -8.31 2.70
N SER A 203 0.86 -7.73 3.31
CA SER A 203 1.76 -6.84 2.60
C SER A 203 2.65 -7.60 1.61
N ILE A 204 2.93 -6.97 0.46
CA ILE A 204 3.76 -7.57 -0.58
C ILE A 204 5.17 -7.86 -0.06
N VAL A 205 5.73 -6.97 0.77
CA VAL A 205 7.07 -7.14 1.35
C VAL A 205 7.17 -8.32 2.30
N ASN A 206 6.13 -8.54 3.12
CA ASN A 206 6.11 -9.63 4.10
C ASN A 206 5.41 -10.90 3.58
N GLU A 207 5.10 -10.94 2.29
CA GLU A 207 4.43 -12.06 1.69
C GLU A 207 5.33 -13.31 1.67
N HIS A 208 4.71 -14.48 1.59
CA HIS A 208 5.40 -15.76 1.48
C HIS A 208 6.22 -15.86 0.19
N GLU A 209 7.38 -16.50 0.25
CA GLU A 209 8.32 -16.70 -0.86
C GLU A 209 7.71 -17.37 -2.13
N LEU A 210 6.58 -18.04 -1.99
CA LEU A 210 5.81 -18.57 -3.11
C LEU A 210 5.28 -17.44 -4.01
N TYR A 211 4.87 -16.30 -3.45
CA TYR A 211 4.23 -15.20 -4.16
C TYR A 211 5.17 -14.07 -4.50
N LYS A 212 6.23 -13.90 -3.72
CA LYS A 212 7.27 -12.89 -3.95
C LYS A 212 8.65 -13.54 -4.11
N THR A 213 9.61 -12.76 -4.59
CA THR A 213 11.02 -13.11 -4.59
C THR A 213 11.80 -11.97 -3.97
N ASP A 214 12.59 -12.25 -2.94
CA ASP A 214 13.51 -11.27 -2.36
C ASP A 214 14.80 -11.21 -3.20
N VAL A 215 15.15 -10.00 -3.62
CA VAL A 215 16.34 -9.70 -4.42
C VAL A 215 17.30 -8.93 -3.52
N ASN A 216 18.37 -9.57 -3.11
CA ASN A 216 19.37 -9.01 -2.22
C ASN A 216 20.55 -8.48 -3.02
N ILE A 217 20.77 -7.17 -2.97
CA ILE A 217 21.84 -6.49 -3.67
C ILE A 217 22.87 -5.99 -2.65
N ASN A 218 24.09 -6.47 -2.75
CA ASN A 218 25.17 -6.04 -1.88
C ASN A 218 25.65 -4.66 -2.34
N LEU A 219 25.38 -3.64 -1.53
CA LEU A 219 25.90 -2.29 -1.72
C LEU A 219 27.14 -2.11 -0.84
N THR A 220 28.30 -1.99 -1.47
CA THR A 220 29.56 -1.67 -0.78
C THR A 220 29.53 -0.25 -0.19
N ALA A 221 30.56 0.12 0.58
CA ALA A 221 30.68 1.43 1.23
C ALA A 221 30.63 2.62 0.24
N THR A 222 30.99 2.41 -1.02
CA THR A 222 30.72 3.28 -2.17
C THR A 222 29.63 2.60 -2.99
N PRO A 223 28.34 2.90 -2.76
CA PRO A 223 27.26 2.19 -3.42
C PRO A 223 27.29 2.48 -4.92
N GLU A 224 27.62 1.48 -5.69
CA GLU A 224 27.49 1.49 -7.13
C GLU A 224 26.03 1.19 -7.47
N TRP A 225 25.28 2.24 -7.71
CA TRP A 225 23.86 2.14 -8.07
C TRP A 225 23.62 1.43 -9.41
N GLU A 226 24.68 1.30 -10.21
CA GLU A 226 24.69 0.46 -11.41
C GLU A 226 24.39 -1.01 -11.05
N ASN A 227 24.97 -1.52 -9.96
CA ASN A 227 24.69 -2.87 -9.46
C ASN A 227 23.21 -3.08 -9.09
N VAL A 228 22.51 -2.00 -8.68
CA VAL A 228 21.08 -2.08 -8.42
C VAL A 228 20.30 -2.29 -9.71
N VAL A 229 20.62 -1.54 -10.76
CA VAL A 229 19.98 -1.67 -12.08
C VAL A 229 20.22 -3.05 -12.67
N GLU A 230 21.49 -3.52 -12.64
CA GLU A 230 21.85 -4.85 -13.12
C GLU A 230 21.19 -5.96 -12.29
N GLY A 231 21.20 -5.81 -10.95
CA GLY A 231 20.57 -6.77 -10.06
C GLY A 231 19.05 -6.87 -10.24
N VAL A 232 18.39 -5.75 -10.50
CA VAL A 232 16.96 -5.71 -10.84
C VAL A 232 16.72 -6.42 -12.17
N LEU A 233 17.50 -6.10 -13.20
CA LEU A 233 17.34 -6.73 -14.51
C LEU A 233 17.57 -8.24 -14.45
N ALA A 234 18.59 -8.70 -13.72
CA ALA A 234 18.83 -10.12 -13.50
C ALA A 234 17.70 -10.79 -12.75
N ALA A 235 17.10 -10.10 -11.76
CA ALA A 235 15.98 -10.64 -10.99
C ALA A 235 14.69 -10.77 -11.77
N MET A 236 14.53 -10.04 -12.87
CA MET A 236 13.34 -10.14 -13.73
C MET A 236 13.15 -11.55 -14.34
N GLU A 237 14.19 -12.39 -14.40
CA GLU A 237 14.05 -13.80 -14.79
C GLU A 237 13.13 -14.58 -13.85
N PHE A 238 13.05 -14.20 -12.57
CA PHE A 238 12.23 -14.85 -11.54
C PHE A 238 10.80 -14.28 -11.47
N TYR A 239 10.53 -13.17 -12.14
CA TYR A 239 9.20 -12.57 -12.19
C TYR A 239 8.28 -13.40 -13.07
N LYS A 240 7.15 -13.85 -12.50
CA LYS A 240 6.11 -14.63 -13.19
C LYS A 240 4.71 -14.00 -13.04
N GLY A 241 4.67 -12.72 -12.73
CA GLY A 241 3.44 -11.96 -12.64
C GLY A 241 2.81 -11.67 -14.00
N THR A 242 1.72 -10.95 -13.98
CA THR A 242 0.96 -10.58 -15.19
C THR A 242 1.60 -9.35 -15.84
N GLY A 243 1.87 -9.44 -17.14
CA GLY A 243 2.35 -8.30 -17.94
C GLY A 243 3.68 -7.72 -17.47
N THR A 244 3.90 -6.43 -17.79
CA THR A 244 5.10 -5.71 -17.39
C THR A 244 4.83 -5.02 -16.05
N PRO A 245 5.63 -5.31 -15.00
CA PRO A 245 5.41 -4.73 -13.67
C PRO A 245 5.87 -3.28 -13.57
N THR A 246 5.43 -2.61 -12.53
CA THR A 246 5.87 -1.26 -12.15
C THR A 246 6.85 -1.35 -10.98
N PHE A 247 7.86 -0.50 -10.99
CA PHE A 247 8.84 -0.39 -9.91
C PHE A 247 8.48 0.76 -8.98
N TYR A 248 8.13 0.44 -7.74
CA TYR A 248 7.86 1.39 -6.66
C TYR A 248 9.11 1.57 -5.82
N THR A 249 9.61 2.81 -5.71
CA THR A 249 10.85 3.13 -4.99
C THR A 249 10.77 4.54 -4.36
N THR A 250 11.80 4.98 -3.65
CA THR A 250 11.86 6.35 -3.12
C THR A 250 12.38 7.34 -4.16
N TRP A 251 12.05 8.63 -4.00
CA TRP A 251 12.65 9.70 -4.80
C TRP A 251 14.17 9.72 -4.69
N GLN A 252 14.67 9.45 -3.49
CA GLN A 252 16.10 9.42 -3.23
C GLN A 252 16.80 8.33 -4.05
N ASN A 253 16.25 7.11 -4.05
CA ASN A 253 16.82 5.99 -4.80
C ASN A 253 16.71 6.22 -6.30
N LEU A 254 15.58 6.73 -6.79
CA LEU A 254 15.41 7.10 -8.20
C LEU A 254 16.44 8.12 -8.65
N THR A 255 16.65 9.17 -7.84
CA THR A 255 17.66 10.19 -8.16
C THR A 255 19.06 9.60 -8.23
N LYS A 256 19.43 8.73 -7.30
CA LYS A 256 20.74 8.07 -7.28
C LYS A 256 20.96 7.20 -8.53
N MET A 257 19.93 6.47 -8.98
CA MET A 257 19.99 5.68 -10.21
C MET A 257 20.09 6.55 -11.48
N LEU A 258 19.40 7.68 -11.53
CA LEU A 258 19.50 8.63 -12.65
C LEU A 258 20.83 9.41 -12.70
N LEU A 259 21.57 9.42 -11.58
CA LEU A 259 22.90 10.05 -11.53
C LEU A 259 24.05 9.13 -11.97
N ILE A 260 23.77 7.88 -12.32
CA ILE A 260 24.76 6.93 -12.85
C ILE A 260 25.37 7.50 -14.14
N LYS A 261 26.69 7.45 -14.22
CA LYS A 261 27.47 8.00 -15.34
C LYS A 261 28.35 6.94 -15.97
N ASP A 262 28.52 7.03 -17.26
CA ASP A 262 29.51 6.22 -18.00
C ASP A 262 30.95 6.68 -17.73
N GLY A 263 31.94 5.94 -18.25
CA GLY A 263 33.34 6.27 -18.12
C GLY A 263 33.74 7.63 -18.72
N PHE A 264 32.89 8.26 -19.52
CA PHE A 264 33.03 9.60 -20.08
C PHE A 264 32.27 10.69 -19.33
N GLN A 265 31.78 10.40 -18.12
CA GLN A 265 31.03 11.32 -17.25
C GLN A 265 29.64 11.75 -17.81
N ARG A 266 29.12 11.05 -18.81
CA ARG A 266 27.77 11.26 -19.33
C ARG A 266 26.79 10.43 -18.52
N ARG A 267 25.55 10.93 -18.31
CA ARG A 267 24.49 10.16 -17.66
C ARG A 267 24.14 8.94 -18.51
N LEU A 268 24.12 7.78 -17.89
CA LEU A 268 23.75 6.53 -18.56
C LEU A 268 22.25 6.48 -18.86
N TYR A 269 21.44 6.97 -17.92
CA TYR A 269 19.99 7.05 -18.04
C TYR A 269 19.54 8.51 -17.94
N PRO A 270 19.38 9.23 -19.07
CA PRO A 270 19.01 10.64 -19.08
C PRO A 270 17.61 10.90 -18.51
N THR A 271 16.65 9.98 -18.72
CA THR A 271 15.28 10.10 -18.30
C THR A 271 14.82 8.91 -17.47
N LYS A 272 13.72 9.08 -16.72
CA LYS A 272 13.05 8.01 -15.98
C LYS A 272 12.63 6.85 -16.91
N ALA A 273 12.18 7.19 -18.13
CA ALA A 273 11.75 6.20 -19.11
C ALA A 273 12.90 5.32 -19.60
N ASP A 274 14.11 5.91 -19.81
CA ASP A 274 15.29 5.15 -20.20
C ASP A 274 15.71 4.16 -19.10
N LEU A 275 15.64 4.60 -17.84
CA LEU A 275 15.91 3.74 -16.69
C LEU A 275 14.89 2.61 -16.57
N ALA A 276 13.60 2.90 -16.75
CA ALA A 276 12.55 1.89 -16.73
C ALA A 276 12.73 0.86 -17.85
N ALA A 277 13.08 1.30 -19.05
CA ALA A 277 13.39 0.41 -20.17
C ALA A 277 14.61 -0.48 -19.88
N ALA A 278 15.66 0.05 -19.27
CA ALA A 278 16.86 -0.70 -18.89
C ALA A 278 16.56 -1.79 -17.85
N MET A 279 15.64 -1.55 -16.93
CA MET A 279 15.17 -2.51 -15.91
C MET A 279 14.08 -3.46 -16.41
N ASN A 280 13.58 -3.26 -17.64
CA ASN A 280 12.44 -3.99 -18.20
C ASN A 280 11.16 -3.87 -17.35
N VAL A 281 10.89 -2.69 -16.82
CA VAL A 281 9.67 -2.34 -16.08
C VAL A 281 8.82 -1.34 -16.86
N ALA A 282 7.50 -1.31 -16.58
CA ALA A 282 6.57 -0.42 -17.29
C ALA A 282 6.79 1.05 -16.92
N ASP A 283 6.95 1.33 -15.63
CA ASP A 283 7.23 2.67 -15.10
C ASP A 283 7.95 2.56 -13.75
N ILE A 284 8.54 3.66 -13.31
CA ILE A 284 9.14 3.79 -11.97
C ILE A 284 8.35 4.85 -11.23
N VAL A 285 7.71 4.45 -10.15
CA VAL A 285 6.83 5.32 -9.37
C VAL A 285 7.48 5.62 -8.02
N PRO A 286 7.80 6.89 -7.73
CA PRO A 286 8.30 7.26 -6.42
C PRO A 286 7.19 7.25 -5.38
N VAL A 287 7.46 6.62 -4.23
CA VAL A 287 6.52 6.39 -3.13
C VAL A 287 7.10 6.93 -1.84
N GLU A 288 6.49 7.98 -1.30
CA GLU A 288 6.97 8.65 -0.08
C GLU A 288 6.82 7.77 1.18
N VAL A 289 5.88 6.83 1.17
CA VAL A 289 5.64 5.92 2.30
C VAL A 289 6.86 5.06 2.63
N PHE A 290 7.72 4.78 1.67
CA PHE A 290 8.97 4.03 1.90
C PHE A 290 10.03 4.86 2.64
N GLU A 291 9.88 6.17 2.75
CA GLU A 291 10.76 7.06 3.53
C GLU A 291 10.32 7.17 5.00
N SER A 292 9.18 6.56 5.35
CA SER A 292 8.66 6.55 6.71
C SER A 292 9.62 5.81 7.67
N PRO A 293 9.79 6.29 8.92
CA PRO A 293 10.58 5.58 9.94
C PRO A 293 10.11 4.16 10.24
N THR A 294 8.86 3.85 9.91
CA THR A 294 8.25 2.52 10.08
C THR A 294 8.34 1.65 8.83
N ALA A 295 8.94 2.15 7.74
CA ALA A 295 9.23 1.34 6.57
C ALA A 295 10.34 0.34 6.88
N PRO A 296 10.36 -0.83 6.22
CA PRO A 296 11.45 -1.79 6.40
C PRO A 296 12.79 -1.15 6.06
N THR A 297 13.77 -1.28 6.96
CA THR A 297 15.13 -0.81 6.72
C THR A 297 15.75 -1.58 5.55
N ASN A 298 16.57 -0.90 4.76
CA ASN A 298 17.25 -1.48 3.60
C ASN A 298 16.35 -1.86 2.40
N LEU A 299 15.07 -1.53 2.40
CA LEU A 299 14.22 -1.71 1.24
C LEU A 299 14.56 -0.65 0.18
N ILE A 300 15.04 -1.10 -0.99
CA ILE A 300 15.26 -0.22 -2.14
C ILE A 300 13.96 0.06 -2.87
N GLY A 301 13.13 -0.97 -3.04
CA GLY A 301 11.84 -0.85 -3.68
C GLY A 301 11.16 -2.18 -3.96
N ILE A 302 9.99 -2.11 -4.57
CA ILE A 302 9.13 -3.25 -4.87
C ILE A 302 8.77 -3.21 -6.36
N ILE A 303 8.95 -4.33 -7.04
CA ILE A 303 8.51 -4.50 -8.43
C ILE A 303 7.29 -5.41 -8.42
N VAL A 304 6.15 -4.89 -8.85
CA VAL A 304 4.89 -5.63 -8.87
C VAL A 304 3.95 -5.05 -9.92
N ASN A 305 3.11 -5.89 -10.51
CA ASN A 305 1.92 -5.42 -11.20
C ASN A 305 0.76 -5.41 -10.19
N PRO A 306 0.15 -4.25 -9.91
CA PRO A 306 -0.97 -4.16 -8.96
C PRO A 306 -2.11 -5.15 -9.26
N ALA A 307 -2.34 -5.51 -10.52
CA ALA A 307 -3.36 -6.48 -10.93
C ALA A 307 -3.16 -7.89 -10.35
N ASP A 308 -1.94 -8.24 -9.90
CA ASP A 308 -1.63 -9.53 -9.30
C ASP A 308 -1.99 -9.59 -7.79
N TYR A 309 -2.31 -8.44 -7.21
CA TYR A 309 -2.82 -8.34 -5.85
C TYR A 309 -4.34 -8.22 -5.87
N ASN A 310 -5.03 -9.09 -5.14
CA ASN A 310 -6.48 -9.11 -5.11
C ASN A 310 -7.00 -8.60 -3.77
N VAL A 311 -7.93 -7.64 -3.84
CA VAL A 311 -8.63 -7.07 -2.69
C VAL A 311 -10.06 -7.58 -2.68
N GLY A 312 -10.45 -8.18 -1.57
CA GLY A 312 -11.83 -8.56 -1.30
C GLY A 312 -12.46 -7.55 -0.33
N ALA A 313 -13.57 -6.96 -0.70
CA ALA A 313 -14.26 -5.99 0.13
C ALA A 313 -15.74 -6.34 0.29
N ASP A 314 -16.30 -5.99 1.45
CA ASP A 314 -17.72 -6.06 1.65
C ASP A 314 -18.43 -4.99 0.81
N LYS A 315 -19.54 -5.32 0.17
CA LYS A 315 -20.33 -4.40 -0.66
C LYS A 315 -19.53 -3.58 -1.70
N GLY A 316 -18.49 -4.20 -2.28
CA GLY A 316 -17.69 -3.54 -3.32
C GLY A 316 -16.68 -2.52 -2.83
N GLY A 317 -16.32 -2.53 -1.54
CA GLY A 317 -15.33 -1.60 -0.95
C GLY A 317 -15.93 -0.26 -0.55
N GLU A 318 -17.21 -0.25 -0.21
CA GLU A 318 -17.89 0.96 0.25
C GLU A 318 -17.16 1.56 1.46
N VAL A 319 -16.84 2.83 1.33
CA VAL A 319 -16.26 3.63 2.41
C VAL A 319 -17.43 4.33 3.13
N ASN A 320 -17.60 3.99 4.40
CA ASN A 320 -18.68 4.58 5.21
C ASN A 320 -18.12 5.80 5.96
N LEU A 321 -18.81 6.91 5.84
CA LEU A 321 -18.54 8.13 6.60
C LEU A 321 -19.62 8.33 7.65
N PHE A 322 -19.21 8.47 8.90
CA PHE A 322 -20.08 8.79 10.03
C PHE A 322 -19.66 10.11 10.64
N ASP A 323 -20.63 10.92 11.02
CA ASP A 323 -20.42 12.14 11.78
C ASP A 323 -21.27 12.12 13.06
N PHE A 324 -20.71 12.63 14.12
CA PHE A 324 -21.36 12.68 15.43
C PHE A 324 -20.91 13.92 16.20
N PHE A 325 -21.85 14.64 16.79
CA PHE A 325 -21.57 15.74 17.70
C PHE A 325 -21.54 15.24 19.15
N ASP A 326 -20.40 15.41 19.79
CA ASP A 326 -20.22 15.08 21.19
C ASP A 326 -20.55 16.29 22.07
N ILE A 327 -21.67 16.21 22.76
CA ILE A 327 -22.19 17.30 23.60
C ILE A 327 -21.30 17.53 24.84
N ASP A 328 -20.70 16.46 25.36
CA ASP A 328 -19.89 16.52 26.60
C ASP A 328 -18.58 17.30 26.39
N TYR A 329 -18.03 17.23 25.20
CA TYR A 329 -16.74 17.87 24.84
C TYR A 329 -16.88 19.03 23.85
N ASN A 330 -18.09 19.39 23.40
CA ASN A 330 -18.34 20.41 22.38
C ASN A 330 -17.57 20.19 21.07
N GLN A 331 -17.48 18.92 20.61
CA GLN A 331 -16.66 18.51 19.48
C GLN A 331 -17.45 17.77 18.41
N TYR A 332 -17.12 18.01 17.14
CA TYR A 332 -17.56 17.17 16.05
C TYR A 332 -16.56 16.03 15.84
N LYS A 333 -17.08 14.82 15.77
CA LYS A 333 -16.30 13.61 15.50
C LYS A 333 -16.67 13.04 14.14
N TYR A 334 -15.66 12.84 13.31
CA TYR A 334 -15.78 12.25 11.98
C TYR A 334 -15.08 10.90 11.98
N LEU A 335 -15.75 9.89 11.48
CA LEU A 335 -15.23 8.53 11.32
C LEU A 335 -15.41 8.10 9.87
N ILE A 336 -14.33 7.69 9.23
CA ILE A 336 -14.37 7.02 7.94
C ILE A 336 -13.83 5.61 8.11
N GLU A 337 -14.55 4.64 7.59
CA GLU A 337 -14.17 3.23 7.71
C GLU A 337 -14.47 2.43 6.45
N THR A 338 -13.65 1.41 6.23
CA THR A 338 -13.88 0.40 5.20
C THR A 338 -13.52 -0.98 5.74
N ARG A 339 -14.14 -2.02 5.21
CA ARG A 339 -13.86 -3.40 5.60
C ARG A 339 -13.43 -4.19 4.38
N LEU A 340 -12.19 -4.65 4.41
CA LEU A 340 -11.60 -5.35 3.29
C LEU A 340 -10.54 -6.37 3.73
N SER A 341 -10.16 -7.23 2.81
CA SER A 341 -9.02 -8.15 2.94
C SER A 341 -8.20 -8.12 1.66
N GLY A 342 -6.94 -8.46 1.73
CA GLY A 342 -6.10 -8.46 0.53
C GLY A 342 -4.95 -9.44 0.61
N ALA A 343 -4.57 -9.98 -0.55
CA ALA A 343 -3.41 -10.83 -0.68
C ALA A 343 -2.94 -10.92 -2.14
N MET A 344 -1.66 -11.23 -2.35
CA MET A 344 -1.13 -11.64 -3.64
C MET A 344 -1.77 -12.96 -4.07
N THR A 345 -2.21 -13.04 -5.32
CA THR A 345 -2.83 -14.26 -5.87
C THR A 345 -1.94 -14.96 -6.89
N LYS A 346 -0.98 -14.25 -7.44
CA LYS A 346 -0.07 -14.76 -8.47
C LYS A 346 1.23 -15.27 -7.86
N VAL A 347 1.65 -16.47 -8.21
CA VAL A 347 2.94 -17.05 -7.81
C VAL A 347 4.07 -16.26 -8.42
N LYS A 348 5.08 -15.88 -7.61
CA LYS A 348 6.22 -15.08 -8.05
C LYS A 348 5.83 -13.79 -8.80
N GLY A 349 4.70 -13.19 -8.39
CA GLY A 349 4.16 -11.96 -9.00
C GLY A 349 4.77 -10.67 -8.47
N ALA A 350 5.69 -10.74 -7.50
CA ALA A 350 6.36 -9.57 -6.96
C ALA A 350 7.85 -9.84 -6.70
N LEU A 351 8.67 -8.78 -6.82
CA LEU A 351 10.07 -8.77 -6.41
C LEU A 351 10.26 -7.68 -5.36
N ALA A 352 10.81 -8.04 -4.21
CA ALA A 352 11.23 -7.06 -3.19
C ALA A 352 12.75 -6.88 -3.26
N ILE A 353 13.20 -5.66 -3.51
CA ILE A 353 14.60 -5.32 -3.73
C ILE A 353 15.20 -4.77 -2.43
N TRP A 354 16.21 -5.44 -1.93
CA TRP A 354 16.87 -5.11 -0.67
C TRP A 354 18.31 -4.71 -0.86
N SER A 355 18.76 -3.73 -0.11
CA SER A 355 20.20 -3.47 0.06
C SER A 355 20.73 -4.32 1.21
N VAL A 356 21.75 -5.09 0.94
CA VAL A 356 22.39 -5.94 1.95
C VAL A 356 23.71 -5.28 2.37
N PRO A 357 23.99 -5.15 3.68
CA PRO A 357 25.30 -4.66 4.13
C PRO A 357 26.45 -5.50 3.57
N SER A 358 27.55 -4.84 3.22
CA SER A 358 28.73 -5.51 2.67
C SER A 358 29.39 -6.50 3.64
N THR A 359 29.01 -6.48 4.90
CA THR A 359 29.48 -7.37 5.96
C THR A 359 28.72 -8.68 6.03
N ASP A 360 27.55 -8.78 5.40
CA ASP A 360 26.74 -9.98 5.45
C ASP A 360 27.30 -11.07 4.56
N THR A 361 27.21 -12.32 5.04
CA THR A 361 27.76 -13.49 4.35
C THR A 361 26.67 -14.14 3.48
N ALA A 362 27.01 -14.43 2.23
CA ALA A 362 26.12 -15.15 1.34
C ALA A 362 25.94 -16.60 1.80
N VAL A 363 24.69 -17.08 1.84
CA VAL A 363 24.35 -18.47 2.18
C VAL A 363 23.30 -19.00 1.22
N THR A 364 23.55 -20.20 0.68
CA THR A 364 22.59 -20.90 -0.17
C THR A 364 21.90 -21.98 0.63
N PRO A 365 20.56 -21.99 0.75
CA PRO A 365 19.85 -23.01 1.50
C PRO A 365 20.02 -24.41 0.88
N THR A 366 20.25 -25.40 1.72
CA THR A 366 20.25 -26.82 1.31
C THR A 366 18.84 -27.35 1.37
N ALA A 367 18.37 -27.98 0.28
CA ALA A 367 17.03 -28.52 0.18
C ALA A 367 16.73 -29.51 1.33
N PRO A 368 15.58 -29.39 2.02
CA PRO A 368 15.12 -30.43 2.94
C PRO A 368 14.86 -31.75 2.22
N THR A 369 15.02 -32.85 2.91
CA THR A 369 14.70 -34.18 2.38
C THR A 369 13.30 -34.61 2.81
N PHE A 370 12.59 -35.30 1.94
CA PHE A 370 11.24 -35.80 2.21
C PHE A 370 11.12 -37.29 1.93
N ASP A 371 10.55 -38.02 2.88
CA ASP A 371 10.18 -39.43 2.73
C ASP A 371 8.66 -39.54 2.55
N PRO A 372 8.18 -39.83 1.33
CA PRO A 372 6.75 -39.91 1.05
C PRO A 372 6.06 -41.09 1.76
N ALA A 373 6.79 -42.14 2.10
CA ALA A 373 6.22 -43.30 2.79
C ALA A 373 5.82 -42.98 4.22
N THR A 374 6.70 -42.31 4.96
CA THR A 374 6.46 -41.90 6.35
C THR A 374 5.78 -40.55 6.45
N GLY A 375 5.90 -39.70 5.43
CA GLY A 375 5.44 -38.32 5.43
C GLY A 375 6.35 -37.39 6.24
N ILE A 376 7.59 -37.79 6.52
CA ILE A 376 8.53 -37.04 7.32
C ILE A 376 9.41 -36.16 6.43
N VAL A 377 9.45 -34.86 6.72
CA VAL A 377 10.41 -33.93 6.15
C VAL A 377 11.56 -33.77 7.14
N THR A 378 12.79 -33.86 6.65
CA THR A 378 13.98 -33.62 7.47
C THR A 378 14.67 -32.34 7.03
N VAL A 379 14.87 -31.44 7.96
CA VAL A 379 15.52 -30.15 7.77
C VAL A 379 16.94 -30.23 8.35
N THR A 380 17.93 -29.90 7.53
CA THR A 380 19.34 -29.93 7.94
C THR A 380 19.71 -28.63 8.66
N ALA A 381 20.40 -28.75 9.80
CA ALA A 381 21.00 -27.59 10.46
C ALA A 381 22.01 -26.93 9.52
N GLN A 382 21.83 -25.63 9.23
CA GLN A 382 22.71 -24.87 8.38
C GLN A 382 22.99 -23.51 9.01
N THR A 383 24.29 -23.18 9.16
CA THR A 383 24.69 -21.86 9.66
C THR A 383 24.19 -20.77 8.74
N GLY A 384 23.58 -19.73 9.30
CA GLY A 384 23.04 -18.59 8.53
C GLY A 384 21.64 -18.81 7.97
N ILE A 385 21.00 -19.95 8.19
CA ILE A 385 19.61 -20.22 7.76
C ILE A 385 18.73 -20.50 8.98
N VAL A 386 17.56 -19.86 8.99
CA VAL A 386 16.45 -20.14 9.91
C VAL A 386 15.33 -20.78 9.11
N TRP A 387 14.96 -21.99 9.50
CA TRP A 387 13.88 -22.71 8.86
C TRP A 387 12.52 -22.35 9.46
N LYS A 388 11.53 -22.14 8.62
CA LYS A 388 10.17 -21.81 9.02
C LYS A 388 9.15 -22.66 8.27
N ASP A 389 7.98 -22.85 8.87
CA ASP A 389 6.84 -23.44 8.17
C ASP A 389 6.11 -22.40 7.32
N GLY A 390 5.11 -22.82 6.55
CA GLY A 390 4.28 -21.92 5.73
C GLY A 390 3.47 -20.88 6.52
N ASN A 391 3.41 -21.00 7.84
CA ASN A 391 2.75 -20.06 8.76
C ASN A 391 3.74 -19.10 9.44
N GLY A 392 5.04 -19.23 9.15
CA GLY A 392 6.09 -18.41 9.74
C GLY A 392 6.66 -18.92 11.07
N ASN A 393 6.22 -20.06 11.58
CA ASN A 393 6.76 -20.65 12.82
C ASN A 393 8.15 -21.23 12.54
N THR A 394 9.09 -20.98 13.46
CA THR A 394 10.44 -21.52 13.36
C THR A 394 10.46 -23.03 13.57
N LEU A 395 11.14 -23.73 12.66
CA LEU A 395 11.36 -25.17 12.72
C LEU A 395 12.75 -25.46 13.29
N THR A 396 12.83 -26.46 14.16
CA THR A 396 14.12 -26.98 14.63
C THR A 396 14.70 -27.94 13.60
N ALA A 397 16.04 -27.95 13.45
CA ALA A 397 16.72 -28.89 12.59
C ALA A 397 16.44 -30.33 13.02
N GLY A 398 16.29 -31.22 12.03
CA GLY A 398 15.96 -32.62 12.22
C GLY A 398 14.65 -33.03 11.54
N ALA A 399 14.17 -34.22 11.89
CA ALA A 399 12.90 -34.75 11.38
C ALA A 399 11.71 -33.94 11.94
N GLN A 400 10.84 -33.47 11.09
CA GLN A 400 9.61 -32.79 11.46
C GLN A 400 8.47 -33.77 11.72
N ALA A 401 7.36 -33.31 12.29
CA ALA A 401 6.18 -34.12 12.45
C ALA A 401 5.70 -34.69 11.11
N ALA A 402 5.28 -35.95 11.10
CA ALA A 402 4.82 -36.60 9.88
C ALA A 402 3.59 -35.89 9.29
N ILE A 403 3.64 -35.55 8.03
CA ILE A 403 2.51 -34.97 7.29
C ILE A 403 1.40 -36.03 7.21
N ALA A 404 0.15 -35.65 7.47
CA ALA A 404 -0.99 -36.53 7.29
C ALA A 404 -1.15 -36.91 5.78
N LYS A 405 -1.76 -38.05 5.48
CA LYS A 405 -2.07 -38.42 4.10
C LYS A 405 -2.96 -37.35 3.46
N ASP A 406 -2.72 -37.04 2.20
CA ASP A 406 -3.38 -35.97 1.42
C ASP A 406 -3.17 -34.54 1.99
N ALA A 407 -2.24 -34.36 2.91
CA ALA A 407 -1.84 -33.06 3.42
C ALA A 407 -0.50 -32.62 2.84
N SER A 408 -0.23 -31.33 2.93
CA SER A 408 1.02 -30.70 2.49
C SER A 408 1.63 -29.86 3.60
N ILE A 409 2.94 -29.70 3.54
CA ILE A 409 3.69 -28.73 4.34
C ILE A 409 4.60 -27.91 3.44
N THR A 410 4.63 -26.62 3.68
CA THR A 410 5.60 -25.72 3.05
C THR A 410 6.70 -25.40 4.05
N ILE A 411 7.94 -25.52 3.64
CA ILE A 411 9.13 -25.18 4.41
C ILE A 411 9.84 -24.03 3.70
N VAL A 412 10.19 -23.01 4.47
CA VAL A 412 10.83 -21.78 3.99
C VAL A 412 12.16 -21.61 4.68
N ALA A 413 13.20 -21.32 3.90
CA ALA A 413 14.51 -20.89 4.40
C ALA A 413 14.55 -19.37 4.46
N THR A 414 14.84 -18.81 5.65
CA THR A 414 15.07 -17.37 5.81
C THR A 414 16.51 -17.15 6.29
N PRO A 415 17.21 -16.11 5.79
CA PRO A 415 18.56 -15.84 6.27
C PRO A 415 18.52 -15.38 7.74
N ALA A 416 19.52 -15.84 8.50
CA ALA A 416 19.76 -15.35 9.86
C ALA A 416 20.43 -13.95 9.81
N SER A 417 20.46 -13.23 10.93
CA SER A 417 21.15 -11.95 11.03
C SER A 417 22.63 -12.09 10.63
N GLY A 418 23.11 -11.18 9.78
CA GLY A 418 24.46 -11.21 9.21
C GLY A 418 24.64 -12.17 8.02
N TYR A 419 23.54 -12.69 7.47
CA TYR A 419 23.54 -13.55 6.28
C TYR A 419 22.51 -13.10 5.27
N TYR A 420 22.71 -13.43 3.99
CA TYR A 420 21.74 -13.20 2.94
C TYR A 420 21.74 -14.35 1.92
N ILE A 421 20.58 -14.57 1.28
CA ILE A 421 20.48 -15.53 0.18
C ILE A 421 20.76 -14.77 -1.13
N PRO A 422 21.81 -15.14 -1.90
CA PRO A 422 22.21 -14.39 -3.09
C PRO A 422 21.16 -14.43 -4.19
N THR A 423 21.17 -13.42 -5.07
CA THR A 423 20.24 -13.33 -6.21
C THR A 423 20.63 -14.28 -7.35
N SER A 424 21.93 -14.60 -7.46
CA SER A 424 22.48 -15.51 -8.47
C SER A 424 22.63 -16.94 -7.96
N GLY A 425 22.53 -17.92 -8.85
CA GLY A 425 22.63 -19.33 -8.53
C GLY A 425 21.33 -19.95 -8.04
N ASP A 426 21.42 -21.12 -7.40
CA ASP A 426 20.25 -21.76 -6.78
C ASP A 426 19.84 -20.98 -5.54
N ARG A 427 18.75 -20.24 -5.66
CA ARG A 427 18.18 -19.41 -4.61
C ARG A 427 16.82 -19.89 -4.15
N THR A 428 16.51 -21.16 -4.38
CA THR A 428 15.27 -21.75 -3.89
C THR A 428 15.23 -21.57 -2.36
N ALA A 429 14.28 -20.81 -1.88
CA ALA A 429 14.13 -20.50 -0.48
C ALA A 429 12.91 -21.19 0.16
N TYR A 430 12.14 -21.91 -0.64
CA TYR A 430 10.99 -22.66 -0.15
C TYR A 430 10.82 -23.99 -0.87
N TRP A 431 10.24 -24.95 -0.17
CA TRP A 431 9.89 -26.28 -0.66
C TRP A 431 8.49 -26.65 -0.19
N ASN A 432 7.72 -27.25 -1.06
CA ASN A 432 6.40 -27.75 -0.73
C ASN A 432 6.39 -29.28 -0.84
N PHE A 433 6.05 -29.97 0.23
CA PHE A 433 6.00 -31.41 0.28
C PHE A 433 4.57 -31.87 0.51
N VAL A 434 4.16 -32.86 -0.30
CA VAL A 434 2.82 -33.46 -0.20
C VAL A 434 2.98 -34.93 0.10
N ARG A 435 2.25 -35.43 1.08
CA ARG A 435 2.20 -36.88 1.34
C ARG A 435 1.06 -37.51 0.54
N PRO A 436 1.36 -38.33 -0.49
CA PRO A 436 0.33 -38.99 -1.26
C PRO A 436 -0.41 -40.03 -0.40
N ASN A 437 -1.68 -40.25 -0.73
CA ASN A 437 -2.47 -41.35 -0.15
C ASN A 437 -2.61 -42.47 -1.19
N PRO A 438 -1.80 -43.53 -1.14
CA PRO A 438 -1.84 -44.61 -2.10
C PRO A 438 -3.05 -45.54 -1.92
N THR A 439 -4.17 -45.09 -1.43
CA THR A 439 -5.40 -45.87 -1.36
C THR A 439 -6.08 -45.94 -2.73
N GLY A 440 -5.51 -46.75 -3.58
CA GLY A 440 -5.98 -47.14 -4.91
C GLY A 440 -5.30 -48.42 -5.33
N THR A 441 -5.12 -49.37 -4.42
CA THR A 441 -4.92 -50.77 -4.81
C THR A 441 -6.22 -51.27 -5.41
N ASN A 442 -6.38 -51.14 -6.75
CA ASN A 442 -7.27 -52.00 -7.47
C ASN A 442 -6.76 -53.42 -7.28
N SER A 443 -7.23 -54.08 -6.23
CA SER A 443 -7.25 -55.54 -6.17
C SER A 443 -8.31 -56.03 -7.14
N ASN A 444 -7.98 -56.09 -8.43
CA ASN A 444 -8.64 -56.98 -9.37
C ASN A 444 -7.56 -57.94 -9.88
N SER A 445 -7.46 -59.03 -9.17
CA SER A 445 -6.98 -60.30 -9.69
C SER A 445 -8.01 -60.91 -10.62
#